data_6d727f4364a676b193f132a247c350e5
#
_entry.id   6d727f4364a676b193f132a247c350e5
#
_cell.length_a   1.000
_cell.length_b   1.000
_cell.length_c   1.000
_cell.angle_alpha   90.00
_cell.angle_beta   90.00
_cell.angle_gamma   90.00
#
_symmetry.space_group_name_H-M   'P 1'
#
loop_
_entity.id
_entity.type
_entity.pdbx_description
1 polymer ?
#
loop_
_entity_poly.entity_id
_entity_poly.type
_entity_poly.pdbx_seq_one_letter_code
_entity_poly.pdbx_strand_id
1 'polypeptide(L)'
;MPANVPPQPDNSVRITLVLEHRSDRLDGLLLEAIRHQKDNPKLREISRSALKALFSKHKVLIKGQPARPSSSLTTGTTYVDILFS
;
A
#
# COMPACT_ATOMS: atom_id res chain seq x y z
N MET A 1 -22.67 -7.87 -0.59
CA MET A 1 -21.95 -6.85 0.15
C MET A 1 -20.54 -7.30 0.43
N PRO A 2 -19.56 -6.60 -0.04
CA PRO A 2 -18.18 -6.99 0.25
C PRO A 2 -17.82 -6.61 1.69
N ALA A 3 -18.09 -7.52 2.60
CA ALA A 3 -17.88 -7.28 4.01
C ALA A 3 -16.42 -7.29 4.42
N ASN A 4 -15.51 -7.60 3.46
CA ASN A 4 -14.10 -7.82 3.80
C ASN A 4 -13.18 -6.65 3.50
N VAL A 5 -13.74 -5.51 3.12
CA VAL A 5 -12.93 -4.31 2.89
C VAL A 5 -12.64 -3.66 4.25
N PRO A 6 -11.36 -3.58 4.67
CA PRO A 6 -11.06 -2.96 5.95
C PRO A 6 -11.37 -1.47 5.94
N PRO A 7 -11.70 -0.89 7.10
CA PRO A 7 -11.95 0.55 7.17
C PRO A 7 -10.69 1.32 6.80
N GLN A 8 -10.88 2.38 6.03
CA GLN A 8 -9.77 3.24 5.62
C GLN A 8 -9.59 4.37 6.63
N PRO A 9 -8.37 4.55 7.16
CA PRO A 9 -8.11 5.67 8.08
C PRO A 9 -8.32 7.03 7.41
N ASP A 10 -8.66 8.02 8.19
CA ASP A 10 -8.70 9.40 7.71
C ASP A 10 -7.30 9.82 7.29
N ASN A 11 -7.20 10.73 6.34
CA ASN A 11 -5.91 11.23 5.83
C ASN A 11 -5.04 10.11 5.26
N SER A 12 -5.65 9.18 4.53
CA SER A 12 -4.92 8.10 3.88
C SER A 12 -5.31 7.96 2.42
N VAL A 13 -4.42 7.35 1.65
CA VAL A 13 -4.68 6.91 0.28
C VAL A 13 -4.72 5.39 0.30
N ARG A 14 -5.78 4.81 -0.23
CA ARG A 14 -5.89 3.36 -0.34
C ARG A 14 -5.41 2.90 -1.71
N ILE A 15 -4.46 1.98 -1.70
CA ILE A 15 -3.96 1.34 -2.92
C ILE A 15 -4.42 -0.12 -2.89
N THR A 16 -5.05 -0.56 -3.96
CA THR A 16 -5.51 -1.94 -4.09
C THR A 16 -4.50 -2.73 -4.90
N LEU A 17 -4.00 -3.80 -4.31
CA LEU A 17 -3.07 -4.71 -4.98
C LEU A 17 -3.81 -6.01 -5.29
N VAL A 18 -3.79 -6.42 -6.55
CA VAL A 18 -4.35 -7.69 -6.99
C VAL A 18 -3.20 -8.57 -7.46
N LEU A 19 -2.98 -9.69 -6.76
CA LEU A 19 -1.88 -10.57 -7.03
C LEU A 19 -2.36 -11.91 -7.58
N GLU A 20 -1.74 -12.37 -8.65
CA GLU A 20 -1.97 -13.72 -9.20
C GLU A 20 -1.08 -14.74 -8.50
N HIS A 21 0.03 -14.29 -7.93
CA HIS A 21 0.98 -15.12 -7.25
C HIS A 21 1.40 -14.48 -5.93
N ARG A 22 1.75 -15.34 -4.98
CA ARG A 22 2.30 -14.88 -3.71
C ARG A 22 3.58 -14.07 -3.95
N SER A 23 3.81 -13.04 -3.14
CA SER A 23 5.01 -12.19 -3.24
C SER A 23 5.49 -11.76 -1.87
N ASP A 24 6.81 -11.64 -1.73
CA ASP A 24 7.45 -11.12 -0.52
C ASP A 24 8.01 -9.70 -0.75
N ARG A 25 7.61 -9.04 -1.84
CA ARG A 25 8.16 -7.74 -2.21
C ARG A 25 7.09 -6.68 -2.23
N LEU A 26 6.54 -6.40 -1.06
CA LEU A 26 5.49 -5.38 -0.94
C LEU A 26 5.99 -4.01 -1.43
N ASP A 27 7.24 -3.66 -1.12
CA ASP A 27 7.78 -2.36 -1.52
C ASP A 27 7.76 -2.15 -3.04
N GLY A 28 8.22 -3.13 -3.79
CA GLY A 28 8.21 -3.04 -5.25
C GLY A 28 6.82 -3.02 -5.84
N LEU A 29 5.95 -3.90 -5.35
CA LEU A 29 4.56 -3.96 -5.81
C LEU A 29 3.81 -2.68 -5.48
N LEU A 30 4.01 -2.16 -4.28
CA LEU A 30 3.34 -0.95 -3.86
C LEU A 30 3.80 0.25 -4.67
N LEU A 31 5.10 0.38 -4.90
CA LEU A 31 5.64 1.48 -5.70
C LEU A 31 5.05 1.47 -7.11
N GLU A 32 5.00 0.30 -7.73
CA GLU A 32 4.44 0.17 -9.06
C GLU A 32 2.95 0.52 -9.07
N ALA A 33 2.19 0.03 -8.09
CA ALA A 33 0.78 0.33 -7.99
C ALA A 33 0.54 1.83 -7.78
N ILE A 34 1.37 2.49 -6.97
CA ILE A 34 1.28 3.93 -6.74
C ILE A 34 1.49 4.69 -8.06
N ARG A 35 2.43 4.27 -8.86
CA ARG A 35 2.71 4.93 -10.14
C ARG A 35 1.59 4.77 -11.16
N HIS A 36 0.80 3.71 -11.04
CA HIS A 36 -0.29 3.44 -11.97
C HIS A 36 -1.65 3.97 -11.49
N GLN A 37 -1.78 4.34 -10.21
CA GLN A 37 -3.04 4.86 -9.71
C GLN A 37 -3.27 6.29 -10.20
N LYS A 38 -4.52 6.68 -10.34
CA LYS A 38 -4.89 7.99 -10.86
C LYS A 38 -5.58 8.88 -9.82
N ASP A 39 -5.92 8.31 -8.68
CA ASP A 39 -6.71 9.03 -7.66
C ASP A 39 -5.91 10.10 -6.95
N ASN A 40 -4.59 9.92 -6.87
CA ASN A 40 -3.72 10.91 -6.23
C ASN A 40 -2.47 11.12 -7.08
N PRO A 41 -2.51 12.11 -8.00
CA PRO A 41 -1.37 12.36 -8.91
C PRO A 41 -0.07 12.73 -8.20
N LYS A 42 -0.16 13.38 -7.05
CA LYS A 42 1.05 13.76 -6.31
C LYS A 42 1.79 12.55 -5.78
N LEU A 43 1.06 11.52 -5.39
CA LEU A 43 1.66 10.30 -4.87
C LEU A 43 2.41 9.53 -5.95
N ARG A 44 2.02 9.68 -7.21
CA ARG A 44 2.69 9.00 -8.33
C ARG A 44 4.14 9.40 -8.49
N GLU A 45 4.52 10.55 -7.97
CA GLU A 45 5.89 11.07 -8.06
C GLU A 45 6.78 10.61 -6.93
N ILE A 46 6.28 9.78 -6.04
CA ILE A 46 7.05 9.30 -4.89
C ILE A 46 8.29 8.53 -5.34
N SER A 47 9.42 8.80 -4.69
CA SER A 47 10.66 8.07 -4.92
C SER A 47 10.71 6.81 -4.05
N ARG A 48 11.62 5.89 -4.39
CA ARG A 48 11.84 4.71 -3.56
C ARG A 48 12.27 5.09 -2.14
N SER A 49 13.11 6.10 -2.03
CA SER A 49 13.56 6.57 -0.71
C SER A 49 12.42 7.12 0.11
N ALA A 50 11.52 7.89 -0.51
CA ALA A 50 10.35 8.42 0.19
C ALA A 50 9.42 7.30 0.63
N LEU A 51 9.24 6.29 -0.22
CA LEU A 51 8.41 5.13 0.13
C LEU A 51 9.01 4.36 1.29
N LYS A 52 10.32 4.15 1.28
CA LYS A 52 11.02 3.52 2.41
C LYS A 52 10.81 4.29 3.70
N ALA A 53 10.87 5.61 3.63
CA ALA A 53 10.62 6.45 4.80
C ALA A 53 9.20 6.25 5.35
N LEU A 54 8.22 6.09 4.46
CA LEU A 54 6.85 5.80 4.89
C LEU A 54 6.76 4.48 5.64
N PHE A 55 7.43 3.45 5.16
CA PHE A 55 7.49 2.17 5.89
C PHE A 55 8.15 2.35 7.26
N SER A 56 9.26 3.06 7.32
CA SER A 56 9.98 3.29 8.58
C SER A 56 9.17 4.07 9.60
N LYS A 57 8.30 4.96 9.13
CA LYS A 57 7.45 5.79 9.99
C LYS A 57 6.12 5.11 10.33
N HIS A 58 5.95 3.86 9.92
CA HIS A 58 4.73 3.09 10.13
C HIS A 58 3.50 3.74 9.49
N LYS A 59 3.69 4.40 8.36
CA LYS A 59 2.61 5.06 7.62
C LYS A 59 2.02 4.20 6.53
N VAL A 60 2.57 3.02 6.28
CA VAL A 60 2.02 2.06 5.33
C VAL A 60 1.33 0.96 6.12
N LEU A 61 0.02 0.84 5.96
CA LEU A 61 -0.78 -0.07 6.76
C LEU A 61 -1.46 -1.11 5.88
N ILE A 62 -1.52 -2.34 6.40
CA ILE A 62 -2.36 -3.40 5.83
C ILE A 62 -3.28 -3.87 6.93
N LYS A 63 -4.59 -3.78 6.69
CA LYS A 63 -5.61 -4.14 7.68
C LYS A 63 -5.42 -3.38 9.01
N GLY A 64 -5.01 -2.12 8.92
CA GLY A 64 -4.81 -1.26 10.08
C GLY A 64 -3.51 -1.50 10.83
N GLN A 65 -2.64 -2.37 10.34
CA GLN A 65 -1.37 -2.68 10.99
C GLN A 65 -0.20 -2.23 10.14
N PRO A 66 0.88 -1.70 10.75
CA PRO A 66 2.05 -1.29 9.98
C PRO A 66 2.64 -2.45 9.18
N ALA A 67 2.91 -2.19 7.91
CA ALA A 67 3.52 -3.16 7.01
C ALA A 67 5.01 -2.89 6.89
N ARG A 68 5.75 -3.90 6.42
CA ARG A 68 7.19 -3.79 6.16
C ARG A 68 7.43 -3.92 4.65
N PRO A 69 8.56 -3.39 4.15
CA PRO A 69 8.88 -3.54 2.73
C PRO A 69 8.93 -4.99 2.25
N SER A 70 9.30 -5.90 3.13
CA SER A 70 9.40 -7.33 2.83
C SER A 70 8.18 -8.14 3.30
N SER A 71 7.08 -7.47 3.62
CA SER A 71 5.86 -8.17 4.03
C SER A 71 5.39 -9.13 2.94
N SER A 72 5.02 -10.33 3.35
CA SER A 72 4.50 -11.34 2.44
C SER A 72 3.04 -11.03 2.08
N LEU A 73 2.72 -11.18 0.80
CA LEU A 73 1.36 -11.01 0.30
C LEU A 73 0.91 -12.30 -0.34
N THR A 74 -0.33 -12.68 -0.06
CA THR A 74 -0.95 -13.87 -0.68
C THR A 74 -1.62 -13.49 -1.99
N THR A 75 -2.06 -14.51 -2.74
CA THR A 75 -2.86 -14.28 -3.94
C THR A 75 -4.19 -13.62 -3.57
N GLY A 76 -4.73 -12.86 -4.50
CA GLY A 76 -6.00 -12.16 -4.32
C GLY A 76 -5.79 -10.67 -4.11
N THR A 77 -6.77 -10.03 -3.49
CA THR A 77 -6.78 -8.58 -3.31
C THR A 77 -6.26 -8.19 -1.94
N THR A 78 -5.32 -7.26 -1.91
CA THR A 78 -4.79 -6.66 -0.69
C THR A 78 -4.99 -5.15 -0.73
N TYR A 79 -5.53 -4.60 0.35
CA TYR A 79 -5.71 -3.16 0.49
C TYR A 79 -4.60 -2.59 1.34
N VAL A 80 -3.88 -1.61 0.77
CA VAL A 80 -2.78 -0.94 1.45
C VAL A 80 -3.16 0.51 1.67
N ASP A 81 -3.09 0.98 2.90
CA ASP A 81 -3.42 2.36 3.25
C ASP A 81 -2.13 3.12 3.56
N ILE A 82 -1.96 4.26 2.91
CA ILE A 82 -0.78 5.11 3.11
C ILE A 82 -1.24 6.38 3.80
N LEU A 83 -0.69 6.64 4.98
CA LEU A 83 -1.04 7.81 5.78
C LEU A 83 -0.29 9.04 5.28
N PHE A 84 -0.98 10.19 5.22
CA PHE A 84 -0.38 11.45 4.78
C PHE A 84 0.33 12.21 5.89
N SER A 85 -0.12 12.06 7.08
CA SER A 85 0.40 12.90 8.17
C SER A 85 1.14 12.10 9.21
#